data_8bf9684dd19aa299c95b47e8857f98e0
#
_entry.id   8bf9684dd19aa299c95b47e8857f98e0
#
_cell.length_a   1.000
_cell.length_b   1.000
_cell.length_c   1.000
_cell.angle_alpha   90.00
_cell.angle_beta   90.00
_cell.angle_gamma   90.00
#
_symmetry.space_group_name_H-M   'P 1'
#
loop_
_entity.id
_entity.type
_entity.pdbx_description
1 polymer ?
#
loop_
_entity_poly.entity_id
_entity_poly.type
_entity_poly.pdbx_seq_one_letter_code
_entity_poly.pdbx_strand_id
1 'polypeptide(L)'
;MEPTARVRLAKDVLMQKVGDDAILLNLNTENYFALDEVGTRIIDTLQESDSVAQAVQKLVGIYEVDEGKLTKDAVHLVEECEQHGLLQITQA
;
A
#
# COMPACT_ATOMS: atom_id res chain seq x y z
N MET A 1 4.26 -7.94 -9.85
CA MET A 1 4.75 -7.95 -8.44
C MET A 1 4.52 -9.33 -7.86
N GLU A 2 5.54 -9.91 -7.28
CA GLU A 2 5.48 -11.25 -6.71
C GLU A 2 4.81 -11.23 -5.33
N PRO A 3 4.15 -12.33 -4.92
CA PRO A 3 3.56 -12.41 -3.58
C PRO A 3 4.58 -12.24 -2.45
N THR A 4 5.84 -12.56 -2.72
CA THR A 4 6.93 -12.43 -1.74
C THR A 4 7.50 -11.01 -1.66
N ALA A 5 7.03 -10.10 -2.51
CA ALA A 5 7.52 -8.72 -2.52
C ALA A 5 7.19 -8.00 -1.21
N ARG A 6 8.09 -7.12 -0.82
CA ARG A 6 7.91 -6.24 0.33
C ARG A 6 7.60 -4.83 -0.17
N VAL A 7 6.64 -4.16 0.47
CA VAL A 7 6.24 -2.81 0.09
C VAL A 7 6.51 -1.86 1.24
N ARG A 8 7.20 -0.76 0.94
CA ARG A 8 7.52 0.28 1.92
C ARG A 8 7.33 1.65 1.28
N LEU A 9 7.20 2.68 2.09
CA LEU A 9 7.23 4.06 1.58
C LEU A 9 8.57 4.31 0.91
N ALA A 10 8.56 5.00 -0.23
CA ALA A 10 9.78 5.38 -0.90
C ALA A 10 10.52 6.43 -0.06
N LYS A 11 11.79 6.66 -0.38
CA LYS A 11 12.60 7.67 0.29
C LYS A 11 11.92 9.04 0.17
N ASP A 12 11.95 9.81 1.25
CA ASP A 12 11.38 11.15 1.32
C ASP A 12 9.85 11.20 1.19
N VAL A 13 9.18 10.06 1.37
CA VAL A 13 7.72 9.99 1.36
C VAL A 13 7.21 9.88 2.78
N LEU A 14 6.19 10.66 3.09
CA LEU A 14 5.48 10.52 4.35
C LEU A 14 4.01 10.21 4.11
N MET A 15 3.40 9.59 5.11
CA MET A 15 1.99 9.25 5.10
C MET A 15 1.31 10.08 6.17
N GLN A 16 0.42 10.96 5.74
CA GLN A 16 -0.31 11.87 6.62
C GLN A 16 -1.71 11.33 6.82
N LYS A 17 -2.06 10.95 8.04
CA LYS A 17 -3.41 10.47 8.35
C LYS A 17 -4.36 11.63 8.54
N VAL A 18 -5.57 11.52 7.97
CA VAL A 18 -6.63 12.50 8.12
C VAL A 18 -7.92 11.72 8.41
N GLY A 19 -8.24 11.54 9.69
CA GLY A 19 -9.32 10.64 10.07
C GLY A 19 -8.96 9.20 9.69
N ASP A 20 -9.84 8.55 8.94
CA ASP A 20 -9.59 7.19 8.45
C ASP A 20 -8.88 7.16 7.09
N ASP A 21 -8.75 8.33 6.46
CA ASP A 21 -8.08 8.46 5.18
C ASP A 21 -6.62 8.83 5.38
N ALA A 22 -5.87 8.93 4.29
CA ALA A 22 -4.48 9.36 4.34
C ALA A 22 -4.05 9.98 3.03
N ILE A 23 -2.93 10.69 3.08
CA ILE A 23 -2.28 11.23 1.89
C ILE A 23 -0.84 10.75 1.93
N LEU A 24 -0.38 10.19 0.83
CA LEU A 24 1.05 9.91 0.62
C LEU A 24 1.64 11.11 -0.09
N LEU A 25 2.74 11.63 0.44
CA LEU A 25 3.39 12.81 -0.13
C LEU A 25 4.88 12.57 -0.27
N ASN A 26 5.40 12.76 -1.49
CA ASN A 26 6.82 12.76 -1.74
C ASN A 26 7.34 14.19 -1.56
N LEU A 27 8.14 14.41 -0.52
CA LEU A 27 8.64 15.72 -0.15
C LEU A 27 9.64 16.29 -1.17
N ASN A 28 10.22 15.41 -1.97
CA ASN A 28 11.22 15.79 -2.96
C ASN A 28 10.60 16.22 -4.28
N THR A 29 9.60 15.47 -4.76
CA THR A 29 8.94 15.73 -6.06
C THR A 29 7.62 16.48 -5.92
N GLU A 30 7.08 16.55 -4.72
CA GLU A 30 5.76 17.11 -4.38
C GLU A 30 4.60 16.30 -4.97
N ASN A 31 4.85 15.13 -5.53
CA ASN A 31 3.78 14.23 -5.93
C ASN A 31 3.03 13.74 -4.70
N TYR A 32 1.74 13.58 -4.84
CA TYR A 32 0.92 13.05 -3.74
C TYR A 32 -0.16 12.14 -4.29
N PHE A 33 -0.73 11.33 -3.40
CA PHE A 33 -1.83 10.42 -3.72
C PHE A 33 -2.74 10.32 -2.51
N ALA A 34 -4.01 10.60 -2.70
CA ALA A 34 -5.00 10.52 -1.62
C ALA A 34 -5.53 9.09 -1.52
N LEU A 35 -5.56 8.58 -0.30
CA LEU A 35 -6.07 7.23 0.00
C LEU A 35 -7.36 7.36 0.78
N ASP A 36 -8.37 6.59 0.40
CA ASP A 36 -9.59 6.46 1.20
C ASP A 36 -9.32 5.50 2.37
N GLU A 37 -10.34 5.20 3.17
CA GLU A 37 -10.21 4.33 4.33
C GLU A 37 -9.64 2.96 3.95
N VAL A 38 -10.14 2.35 2.89
CA VAL A 38 -9.69 1.03 2.46
C VAL A 38 -8.25 1.08 1.96
N GLY A 39 -7.93 2.07 1.11
CA GLY A 39 -6.58 2.25 0.62
C GLY A 39 -5.57 2.51 1.73
N THR A 40 -5.96 3.32 2.71
CA THR A 40 -5.13 3.60 3.87
C THR A 40 -4.82 2.33 4.65
N ARG A 41 -5.84 1.49 4.86
CA ARG A 41 -5.67 0.22 5.57
C ARG A 41 -4.76 -0.73 4.79
N ILE A 42 -4.92 -0.78 3.48
CA ILE A 42 -4.09 -1.62 2.61
C ILE A 42 -2.62 -1.21 2.74
N ILE A 43 -2.33 0.07 2.60
CA ILE A 43 -0.94 0.56 2.67
C ILE A 43 -0.34 0.36 4.06
N ASP A 44 -1.09 0.65 5.13
CA ASP A 44 -0.61 0.40 6.49
C ASP A 44 -0.25 -1.06 6.70
N THR A 45 -1.12 -1.96 6.27
CA THR A 45 -0.92 -3.40 6.45
C THR A 45 0.29 -3.89 5.65
N LEU A 46 0.46 -3.37 4.43
CA LEU A 46 1.62 -3.70 3.62
C LEU A 46 2.92 -3.29 4.29
N GLN A 47 2.96 -2.11 4.90
CA GLN A 47 4.15 -1.62 5.58
C GLN A 47 4.50 -2.43 6.83
N GLU A 48 3.51 -3.03 7.47
CA GLU A 48 3.69 -3.86 8.66
C GLU A 48 4.00 -5.31 8.32
N SER A 49 3.96 -5.67 7.06
CA SER A 49 4.06 -7.06 6.60
C SER A 49 5.38 -7.30 5.89
N ASP A 50 5.86 -8.53 5.95
CA ASP A 50 7.10 -8.94 5.30
C ASP A 50 6.89 -9.27 3.83
N SER A 51 5.64 -9.43 3.40
CA SER A 51 5.32 -9.73 2.02
C SER A 51 3.89 -9.29 1.70
N VAL A 52 3.62 -9.14 0.41
CA VAL A 52 2.27 -8.86 -0.07
C VAL A 52 1.32 -9.97 0.34
N ALA A 53 1.75 -11.23 0.23
CA ALA A 53 0.92 -12.37 0.62
C ALA A 53 0.52 -12.29 2.08
N GLN A 54 1.45 -11.96 2.97
CA GLN A 54 1.16 -11.82 4.40
C GLN A 54 0.15 -10.70 4.65
N ALA A 55 0.32 -9.56 3.97
CA ALA A 55 -0.60 -8.44 4.10
C ALA A 55 -2.01 -8.80 3.65
N VAL A 56 -2.14 -9.51 2.53
CA VAL A 56 -3.43 -9.94 2.00
C VAL A 56 -4.13 -10.86 2.99
N GLN A 57 -3.41 -11.78 3.62
CA GLN A 57 -4.00 -12.68 4.62
C GLN A 57 -4.56 -11.92 5.82
N LYS A 58 -3.86 -10.88 6.27
CA LYS A 58 -4.35 -10.03 7.35
C LYS A 58 -5.61 -9.27 6.95
N LEU A 59 -5.63 -8.75 5.73
CA LEU A 59 -6.75 -7.95 5.23
C LEU A 59 -7.99 -8.79 4.97
N VAL A 60 -7.84 -10.02 4.48
CA VAL A 60 -8.95 -10.95 4.27
C VAL A 60 -9.67 -11.21 5.59
N GLY A 61 -8.93 -11.33 6.69
CA GLY A 61 -9.51 -11.52 8.00
C GLY A 61 -10.30 -10.32 8.51
N ILE A 62 -10.00 -9.13 7.99
CA ILE A 62 -10.68 -7.89 8.40
C ILE A 62 -11.93 -7.61 7.55
N TYR A 63 -11.82 -7.77 6.22
CA TYR A 63 -12.84 -7.31 5.29
C TYR A 63 -13.82 -8.37 4.80
N GLU A 64 -13.56 -9.64 5.08
CA GLU A 64 -14.42 -10.74 4.62
C GLU A 64 -14.71 -10.66 3.11
N VAL A 65 -13.70 -10.36 2.31
CA VAL A 65 -13.82 -10.24 0.86
C VAL A 65 -13.07 -11.37 0.17
N ASP A 66 -13.33 -11.55 -1.13
CA ASP A 66 -12.62 -12.53 -1.93
C ASP A 66 -11.12 -12.19 -1.96
N GLU A 67 -10.29 -13.17 -1.61
CA GLU A 67 -8.84 -12.98 -1.57
C GLU A 67 -8.25 -12.57 -2.91
N GLY A 68 -8.75 -13.17 -4.00
CA GLY A 68 -8.28 -12.84 -5.34
C GLY A 68 -8.57 -11.40 -5.72
N LYS A 69 -9.77 -10.93 -5.41
CA LYS A 69 -10.16 -9.56 -5.67
C LYS A 69 -9.33 -8.59 -4.83
N LEU A 70 -9.15 -8.90 -3.56
CA LEU A 70 -8.37 -8.05 -2.65
C LEU A 70 -6.91 -7.96 -3.10
N THR A 71 -6.33 -9.09 -3.51
CA THR A 71 -4.96 -9.11 -4.02
C THR A 71 -4.82 -8.22 -5.25
N LYS A 72 -5.78 -8.34 -6.17
CA LYS A 72 -5.78 -7.54 -7.40
C LYS A 72 -5.87 -6.05 -7.09
N ASP A 73 -6.77 -5.68 -6.19
CA ASP A 73 -6.95 -4.28 -5.80
C ASP A 73 -5.71 -3.74 -5.10
N ALA A 74 -5.09 -4.53 -4.22
CA ALA A 74 -3.88 -4.12 -3.52
C ALA A 74 -2.70 -3.94 -4.48
N VAL A 75 -2.52 -4.88 -5.41
CA VAL A 75 -1.47 -4.80 -6.41
C VAL A 75 -1.66 -3.57 -7.30
N HIS A 76 -2.89 -3.32 -7.73
CA HIS A 76 -3.20 -2.16 -8.57
C HIS A 76 -2.86 -0.85 -7.84
N LEU A 77 -3.25 -0.73 -6.59
CA LEU A 77 -2.97 0.45 -5.77
C LEU A 77 -1.46 0.65 -5.59
N VAL A 78 -0.74 -0.42 -5.27
CA VAL A 78 0.71 -0.35 -5.06
C VAL A 78 1.42 0.08 -6.33
N GLU A 79 1.06 -0.51 -7.47
CA GLU A 79 1.69 -0.16 -8.74
C GLU A 79 1.43 1.30 -9.13
N GLU A 80 0.23 1.79 -8.89
CA GLU A 80 -0.11 3.17 -9.15
C GLU A 80 0.71 4.11 -8.27
N CYS A 81 0.80 3.83 -6.98
CA CYS A 81 1.60 4.64 -6.06
C CYS A 81 3.09 4.56 -6.38
N GLU A 82 3.58 3.39 -6.81
CA GLU A 82 4.98 3.24 -7.20
C GLU A 82 5.30 4.13 -8.41
N GLN A 83 4.40 4.19 -9.37
CA GLN A 83 4.59 5.03 -10.57
C GLN A 83 4.70 6.51 -10.22
N HIS A 84 4.08 6.93 -9.13
CA HIS A 84 4.16 8.30 -8.65
C HIS A 84 5.34 8.53 -7.69
N GLY A 85 6.20 7.55 -7.53
CA GLY A 85 7.37 7.68 -6.65
C GLY A 85 7.04 7.65 -5.18
N LEU A 86 5.90 7.06 -4.79
CA LEU A 86 5.42 7.08 -3.43
C LEU A 86 5.69 5.79 -2.67
N LEU A 87 5.81 4.67 -3.37
CA LEU A 87 6.10 3.37 -2.77
C LEU A 87 7.30 2.73 -3.43
N GLN A 88 7.96 1.88 -2.66
CA GLN A 88 9.12 1.11 -3.11
C GLN A 88 8.79 -0.37 -2.94
N ILE A 89 8.98 -1.15 -4.00
CA ILE A 89 8.75 -2.58 -4.00
C ILE A 89 10.10 -3.30 -4.04
N THR A 90 10.33 -4.17 -3.07
CA THR A 90 11.54 -4.96 -2.99
C THR A 90 11.20 -6.43 -3.17
N GLN A 91 11.80 -7.08 -4.14
CA GLN A 91 11.62 -8.51 -4.36
C GLN A 91 12.57 -9.28 -3.44
N ALA A 92 12.04 -10.35 -2.86
CA ALA A 92 12.83 -11.23 -2.00
C ALA A 92 13.69 -12.19 -2.82
#